data_da9aedf1fb22230e7cc5f3a2b0ffebe9
#
_entry.id   da9aedf1fb22230e7cc5f3a2b0ffebe9
#
_cell.length_a   1.000
_cell.length_b   1.000
_cell.length_c   1.000
_cell.angle_alpha   90.00
_cell.angle_beta   90.00
_cell.angle_gamma   90.00
#
_symmetry.space_group_name_H-M   'P 1'
#
loop_
_entity.id
_entity.type
_entity.pdbx_description
1 polymer ?
#
loop_
_entity_poly.entity_id
_entity_poly.type
_entity_poly.pdbx_seq_one_letter_code
_entity_poly.pdbx_strand_id
1 'polypeptide(L)'
;MVQRLALALCLGTAFLAPAAAFGTIDGLGQHTEHEEITRAALVRAGLGRETLDALAGKKGTFGAVGAPDRPDRGLLTEAAAHCDGGDHLDIAGYPQDASAAARALEACKAWKLKALGDAVAAAGRIVPEGARAIDAGQIPEYVGCVFDGSSGRAKCDVLEALGLAFHVGQDFYAHTNWSDAAAADQGGPENPPGLGHEGPAPWMDPVAGPGADFPAGLISGCFEGVPESLHCTYGADLLRVRHAALNKDAGRIDRATGAAGPGETPRGAAHGNFARAVAAAIADTQAAFAYFEAETLRVYGAERGALILCAVKSDDPDDCR
;
A
#
# COMPACT_ATOMS: atom_id res chain seq x y z
N MET A 1 -37.97 12.21 -54.02
CA MET A 1 -37.72 11.28 -52.90
C MET A 1 -36.26 11.39 -52.56
N VAL A 2 -35.94 12.12 -51.48
CA VAL A 2 -34.57 12.33 -51.00
C VAL A 2 -34.42 11.59 -49.67
N GLN A 3 -33.71 10.51 -49.69
CA GLN A 3 -33.42 9.70 -48.49
C GLN A 3 -32.33 10.42 -47.67
N ARG A 4 -32.67 10.89 -46.46
CA ARG A 4 -31.71 11.40 -45.48
C ARG A 4 -31.13 10.24 -44.70
N LEU A 5 -29.84 9.99 -44.94
CA LEU A 5 -29.04 9.10 -44.12
C LEU A 5 -28.72 9.82 -42.81
N ALA A 6 -29.26 9.31 -41.68
CA ALA A 6 -28.88 9.76 -40.35
C ALA A 6 -27.65 8.95 -39.90
N LEU A 7 -26.50 9.64 -39.81
CA LEU A 7 -25.26 9.09 -39.26
C LEU A 7 -25.35 9.21 -37.73
N ALA A 8 -25.59 8.10 -37.06
CA ALA A 8 -25.53 8.02 -35.61
C ALA A 8 -24.06 8.00 -35.17
N LEU A 9 -23.57 9.10 -34.64
CA LEU A 9 -22.26 9.21 -34.02
C LEU A 9 -22.34 8.60 -32.61
N CYS A 10 -21.93 7.34 -32.43
CA CYS A 10 -21.71 6.77 -31.12
C CYS A 10 -20.45 7.39 -30.52
N LEU A 11 -20.63 8.44 -29.69
CA LEU A 11 -19.60 8.89 -28.77
C LEU A 11 -19.45 7.81 -27.68
N GLY A 12 -18.48 6.92 -27.88
CA GLY A 12 -17.98 6.06 -26.83
C GLY A 12 -17.28 6.95 -25.80
N THR A 13 -17.92 7.25 -24.68
CA THR A 13 -17.26 7.74 -23.49
C THR A 13 -16.38 6.63 -22.96
N ALA A 14 -15.10 6.68 -23.31
CA ALA A 14 -14.09 5.92 -22.57
C ALA A 14 -14.10 6.49 -21.15
N PHE A 15 -14.70 5.77 -20.22
CA PHE A 15 -14.48 5.98 -18.80
C PHE A 15 -13.01 5.64 -18.56
N LEU A 16 -12.16 6.66 -18.45
CA LEU A 16 -10.82 6.51 -17.91
C LEU A 16 -11.03 6.08 -16.45
N ALA A 17 -10.78 4.82 -16.15
CA ALA A 17 -10.69 4.36 -14.78
C ALA A 17 -9.62 5.22 -14.09
N PRO A 18 -9.86 5.74 -12.88
CA PRO A 18 -8.80 6.40 -12.13
C PRO A 18 -7.64 5.43 -11.98
N ALA A 19 -6.41 5.91 -12.16
CA ALA A 19 -5.25 5.18 -11.74
C ALA A 19 -5.40 4.97 -10.23
N ALA A 20 -5.48 3.74 -9.78
CA ALA A 20 -5.60 3.37 -8.40
C ALA A 20 -4.40 2.48 -8.07
N ALA A 21 -3.89 2.59 -6.87
CA ALA A 21 -2.96 1.68 -6.22
C ALA A 21 -3.43 0.21 -6.32
N PHE A 22 -2.74 -0.76 -5.74
CA PHE A 22 -3.35 -2.07 -5.52
C PHE A 22 -4.81 -1.85 -5.13
N GLY A 23 -5.75 -2.48 -5.84
CA GLY A 23 -7.15 -2.11 -5.72
C GLY A 23 -7.70 -2.29 -4.31
N THR A 24 -8.51 -1.34 -3.88
CA THR A 24 -9.21 -1.38 -2.59
C THR A 24 -10.68 -1.73 -2.71
N ILE A 25 -11.23 -1.71 -3.92
CA ILE A 25 -12.62 -2.03 -4.20
C ILE A 25 -12.76 -3.26 -5.10
N ASP A 26 -13.93 -3.89 -5.10
CA ASP A 26 -14.27 -4.95 -6.05
C ASP A 26 -15.08 -4.31 -7.21
N GLY A 27 -14.35 -3.82 -8.22
CA GLY A 27 -14.96 -3.13 -9.37
C GLY A 27 -13.98 -2.20 -10.09
N LEU A 28 -14.38 -1.67 -11.22
CA LEU A 28 -13.55 -0.77 -12.05
C LEU A 28 -12.19 -1.37 -12.45
N GLY A 29 -12.10 -2.69 -12.53
CA GLY A 29 -10.85 -3.40 -12.86
C GLY A 29 -9.99 -3.74 -11.63
N GLN A 30 -10.45 -3.48 -10.42
CA GLN A 30 -9.81 -3.85 -9.17
C GLN A 30 -10.49 -5.06 -8.53
N HIS A 31 -9.76 -5.83 -7.72
CA HIS A 31 -10.23 -7.05 -7.07
C HIS A 31 -9.91 -7.08 -5.58
N THR A 32 -9.89 -5.92 -4.92
CA THR A 32 -9.57 -5.78 -3.49
C THR A 32 -8.17 -6.28 -3.13
N GLU A 33 -7.17 -5.99 -3.96
CA GLU A 33 -5.82 -6.53 -3.86
C GLU A 33 -5.18 -6.20 -2.50
N HIS A 34 -5.35 -4.98 -1.98
CA HIS A 34 -4.88 -4.61 -0.63
C HIS A 34 -5.49 -5.50 0.47
N GLU A 35 -6.81 -5.77 0.39
CA GLU A 35 -7.49 -6.67 1.31
C GLU A 35 -6.87 -8.07 1.24
N GLU A 36 -6.74 -8.62 0.02
CA GLU A 36 -6.28 -10.00 -0.17
C GLU A 36 -4.82 -10.18 0.24
N ILE A 37 -3.92 -9.23 -0.07
CA ILE A 37 -2.53 -9.22 0.39
C ILE A 37 -2.47 -9.20 1.91
N THR A 38 -3.21 -8.28 2.56
CA THR A 38 -3.21 -8.14 4.01
C THR A 38 -3.73 -9.41 4.69
N ARG A 39 -4.81 -10.01 4.17
CA ARG A 39 -5.35 -11.27 4.70
C ARG A 39 -4.38 -12.42 4.54
N ALA A 40 -3.76 -12.58 3.37
CA ALA A 40 -2.76 -13.60 3.13
C ALA A 40 -1.54 -13.44 4.05
N ALA A 41 -1.07 -12.21 4.25
CA ALA A 41 0.05 -11.90 5.12
C ALA A 41 -0.24 -12.26 6.59
N LEU A 42 -1.45 -11.95 7.07
CA LEU A 42 -1.78 -12.03 8.49
C LEU A 42 -2.60 -13.27 8.89
N VAL A 43 -2.84 -14.21 7.97
CA VAL A 43 -3.63 -15.43 8.23
C VAL A 43 -3.15 -16.23 9.44
N ARG A 44 -1.86 -16.13 9.79
CA ARG A 44 -1.24 -16.84 10.93
C ARG A 44 -0.82 -15.90 12.06
N ALA A 45 -1.16 -14.64 12.00
CA ALA A 45 -0.76 -13.64 13.01
C ALA A 45 -1.58 -13.73 14.31
N GLY A 46 -2.61 -14.58 14.35
CA GLY A 46 -3.47 -14.75 15.53
C GLY A 46 -4.47 -13.62 15.73
N LEU A 47 -4.80 -12.88 14.68
CA LEU A 47 -5.85 -11.86 14.72
C LEU A 47 -7.23 -12.51 14.78
N GLY A 48 -8.11 -11.97 15.61
CA GLY A 48 -9.53 -12.26 15.57
C GLY A 48 -10.15 -11.85 14.24
N ARG A 49 -11.27 -12.46 13.91
CA ARG A 49 -11.92 -12.25 12.61
C ARG A 49 -12.36 -10.80 12.41
N GLU A 50 -12.97 -10.19 13.42
CA GLU A 50 -13.48 -8.82 13.36
C GLU A 50 -12.32 -7.81 13.27
N THR A 51 -11.25 -8.07 14.00
CA THR A 51 -10.00 -7.28 13.96
C THR A 51 -9.35 -7.37 12.58
N LEU A 52 -9.27 -8.56 11.99
CA LEU A 52 -8.73 -8.75 10.63
C LEU A 52 -9.64 -8.09 9.58
N ASP A 53 -10.97 -8.18 9.73
CA ASP A 53 -11.93 -7.52 8.86
C ASP A 53 -11.83 -6.00 8.94
N ALA A 54 -11.57 -5.43 10.13
CA ALA A 54 -11.36 -4.00 10.31
C ALA A 54 -10.04 -3.53 9.68
N LEU A 55 -8.97 -4.30 9.84
CA LEU A 55 -7.64 -3.96 9.32
C LEU A 55 -7.55 -4.11 7.80
N ALA A 56 -7.89 -5.29 7.29
CA ALA A 56 -7.75 -5.62 5.88
C ALA A 56 -8.87 -5.03 5.01
N GLY A 57 -10.02 -4.78 5.57
CA GLY A 57 -11.24 -4.56 4.84
C GLY A 57 -12.05 -5.85 4.71
N LYS A 58 -13.24 -5.70 4.20
CA LYS A 58 -14.17 -6.76 3.90
C LYS A 58 -14.80 -6.42 2.56
N LYS A 59 -15.15 -7.40 1.76
CA LYS A 59 -15.71 -7.17 0.44
C LYS A 59 -16.73 -6.02 0.42
N GLY A 60 -16.40 -4.96 -0.31
CA GLY A 60 -17.17 -3.71 -0.39
C GLY A 60 -16.82 -2.65 0.67
N THR A 61 -15.77 -2.88 1.50
CA THR A 61 -15.27 -1.90 2.47
C THR A 61 -13.76 -1.71 2.30
N PHE A 62 -13.27 -0.53 2.63
CA PHE A 62 -11.84 -0.21 2.51
C PHE A 62 -10.97 -0.84 3.60
N GLY A 63 -11.54 -1.05 4.81
CA GLY A 63 -10.72 -1.35 5.99
C GLY A 63 -9.74 -0.23 6.33
N ALA A 64 -8.82 -0.52 7.24
CA ALA A 64 -7.75 0.42 7.58
C ALA A 64 -6.70 0.49 6.44
N VAL A 65 -6.39 -0.65 5.82
CA VAL A 65 -5.39 -0.70 4.74
C VAL A 65 -5.84 0.07 3.50
N GLY A 66 -7.11 0.09 3.17
CA GLY A 66 -7.64 0.85 2.04
C GLY A 66 -8.02 2.29 2.36
N ALA A 67 -7.84 2.74 3.60
CA ALA A 67 -8.20 4.09 4.00
C ALA A 67 -7.50 5.20 3.20
N PRO A 68 -6.23 5.09 2.77
CA PRO A 68 -5.58 6.10 1.92
C PRO A 68 -6.30 6.36 0.59
N ASP A 69 -6.90 5.34 0.01
CA ASP A 69 -7.62 5.43 -1.27
C ASP A 69 -9.03 6.01 -1.16
N ARG A 70 -9.48 6.28 0.03
CA ARG A 70 -10.80 6.91 0.22
C ARG A 70 -10.77 8.37 -0.20
N PRO A 71 -11.72 8.82 -1.05
CA PRO A 71 -11.77 10.21 -1.52
C PRO A 71 -11.91 11.24 -0.40
N ASP A 72 -12.55 10.86 0.72
CA ASP A 72 -12.79 11.74 1.87
C ASP A 72 -11.58 11.86 2.82
N ARG A 73 -10.51 11.09 2.62
CA ARG A 73 -9.27 11.16 3.40
C ARG A 73 -8.31 12.25 2.95
N GLY A 74 -8.41 12.67 1.70
CA GLY A 74 -7.47 13.63 1.11
C GLY A 74 -6.05 13.09 0.90
N LEU A 75 -5.87 11.75 0.96
CA LEU A 75 -4.58 11.09 0.76
C LEU A 75 -4.40 10.53 -0.66
N LEU A 76 -5.46 10.46 -1.44
CA LEU A 76 -5.47 9.85 -2.78
C LEU A 76 -4.42 10.43 -3.75
N THR A 77 -3.98 11.66 -3.54
CA THR A 77 -2.95 12.33 -4.34
C THR A 77 -1.68 12.63 -3.54
N GLU A 78 -1.56 12.07 -2.33
CA GLU A 78 -0.35 12.21 -1.50
C GLU A 78 0.69 11.20 -1.97
N ALA A 79 1.66 11.65 -2.76
CA ALA A 79 2.66 10.79 -3.39
C ALA A 79 3.41 9.89 -2.38
N ALA A 80 3.71 10.38 -1.18
CA ALA A 80 4.40 9.60 -0.16
C ALA A 80 3.54 8.47 0.41
N ALA A 81 2.20 8.61 0.40
CA ALA A 81 1.28 7.58 0.85
C ALA A 81 1.15 6.42 -0.16
N HIS A 82 1.49 6.67 -1.43
CA HIS A 82 1.40 5.69 -2.53
C HIS A 82 2.76 5.36 -3.17
N CYS A 83 3.87 5.85 -2.61
CA CYS A 83 5.21 5.66 -3.16
C CYS A 83 5.40 6.17 -4.61
N ASP A 84 4.63 7.17 -5.01
CA ASP A 84 4.71 7.78 -6.33
C ASP A 84 5.74 8.92 -6.41
N GLY A 85 6.02 9.40 -7.63
CA GLY A 85 6.85 10.56 -7.88
C GLY A 85 8.36 10.32 -7.83
N GLY A 86 8.80 9.07 -7.67
CA GLY A 86 10.22 8.68 -7.68
C GLY A 86 10.73 8.33 -9.08
N ASP A 87 10.22 8.97 -10.12
CA ASP A 87 10.57 8.67 -11.50
C ASP A 87 11.89 9.29 -11.94
N HIS A 88 12.75 8.48 -12.51
CA HIS A 88 14.00 8.92 -13.14
C HIS A 88 14.49 7.88 -14.16
N LEU A 89 15.06 8.38 -15.25
CA LEU A 89 15.82 7.56 -16.19
C LEU A 89 17.11 8.30 -16.54
N ASP A 90 18.19 7.55 -16.70
CA ASP A 90 19.48 8.10 -17.16
C ASP A 90 19.46 8.32 -18.67
N ILE A 91 18.60 9.25 -19.10
CA ILE A 91 18.49 9.71 -20.49
C ILE A 91 18.63 11.22 -20.55
N ALA A 92 19.25 11.72 -21.60
CA ALA A 92 19.51 13.15 -21.77
C ALA A 92 18.19 13.95 -21.75
N GLY A 93 18.13 14.97 -20.88
CA GLY A 93 16.98 15.86 -20.75
C GLY A 93 15.82 15.31 -19.92
N TYR A 94 16.01 14.19 -19.19
CA TYR A 94 14.96 13.72 -18.28
C TYR A 94 14.65 14.80 -17.23
N PRO A 95 13.37 15.11 -16.94
CA PRO A 95 13.00 16.30 -16.18
C PRO A 95 13.32 16.25 -14.68
N GLN A 96 13.44 15.04 -14.11
CA GLN A 96 13.72 14.82 -12.71
C GLN A 96 15.09 14.18 -12.54
N ASP A 97 15.93 14.73 -11.66
CA ASP A 97 17.22 14.12 -11.35
C ASP A 97 17.09 12.92 -10.39
N ALA A 98 18.09 12.04 -10.38
CA ALA A 98 18.09 10.85 -9.56
C ALA A 98 17.96 11.16 -8.05
N SER A 99 18.47 12.31 -7.60
CA SER A 99 18.38 12.70 -6.20
C SER A 99 16.96 13.13 -5.80
N ALA A 100 16.24 13.77 -6.71
CA ALA A 100 14.84 14.13 -6.49
C ALA A 100 13.96 12.88 -6.44
N ALA A 101 14.17 11.93 -7.37
CA ALA A 101 13.50 10.64 -7.37
C ALA A 101 13.75 9.85 -6.07
N ALA A 102 15.01 9.78 -5.64
CA ALA A 102 15.36 9.14 -4.37
C ALA A 102 14.65 9.80 -3.18
N ARG A 103 14.61 11.15 -3.11
CA ARG A 103 13.90 11.85 -2.02
C ARG A 103 12.41 11.56 -1.98
N ALA A 104 11.75 11.39 -3.11
CA ALA A 104 10.33 11.02 -3.16
C ALA A 104 10.11 9.62 -2.53
N LEU A 105 10.95 8.65 -2.89
CA LEU A 105 10.87 7.31 -2.33
C LEU A 105 11.33 7.25 -0.86
N GLU A 106 12.29 8.08 -0.44
CA GLU A 106 12.64 8.24 0.97
C GLU A 106 11.46 8.81 1.78
N ALA A 107 10.68 9.72 1.20
CA ALA A 107 9.46 10.22 1.85
C ALA A 107 8.41 9.11 2.01
N CYS A 108 8.25 8.24 1.00
CA CYS A 108 7.40 7.05 1.10
C CYS A 108 7.86 6.13 2.26
N LYS A 109 9.14 5.78 2.32
CA LYS A 109 9.70 4.98 3.42
C LYS A 109 9.47 5.65 4.78
N ALA A 110 9.72 6.95 4.87
CA ALA A 110 9.50 7.72 6.10
C ALA A 110 8.03 7.70 6.54
N TRP A 111 7.10 7.74 5.59
CA TRP A 111 5.66 7.60 5.86
C TRP A 111 5.34 6.25 6.51
N LYS A 112 5.83 5.16 5.92
CA LYS A 112 5.68 3.80 6.49
C LYS A 112 6.22 3.71 7.92
N LEU A 113 7.46 4.18 8.13
CA LEU A 113 8.11 4.14 9.45
C LEU A 113 7.36 4.98 10.48
N LYS A 114 6.88 6.16 10.10
CA LYS A 114 6.05 7.01 10.96
C LYS A 114 4.76 6.30 11.35
N ALA A 115 4.06 5.71 10.41
CA ALA A 115 2.81 4.98 10.66
C ALA A 115 3.02 3.80 11.63
N LEU A 116 4.11 3.04 11.50
CA LEU A 116 4.47 1.99 12.45
C LEU A 116 4.76 2.56 13.85
N GLY A 117 5.46 3.69 13.94
CA GLY A 117 5.69 4.40 15.21
C GLY A 117 4.40 4.88 15.85
N ASP A 118 3.48 5.43 15.06
CA ASP A 118 2.15 5.87 15.51
C ASP A 118 1.32 4.68 16.04
N ALA A 119 1.40 3.51 15.39
CA ALA A 119 0.73 2.29 15.86
C ALA A 119 1.24 1.86 17.24
N VAL A 120 2.57 1.85 17.43
CA VAL A 120 3.18 1.52 18.72
C VAL A 120 2.77 2.55 19.78
N ALA A 121 2.80 3.84 19.46
CA ALA A 121 2.40 4.91 20.39
C ALA A 121 0.92 4.79 20.80
N ALA A 122 0.02 4.55 19.84
CA ALA A 122 -1.40 4.36 20.12
C ALA A 122 -1.66 3.14 21.00
N ALA A 123 -0.91 2.05 20.79
CA ALA A 123 -1.03 0.80 21.53
C ALA A 123 -0.80 0.99 23.05
N GLY A 124 0.04 1.93 23.45
CA GLY A 124 0.29 2.24 24.87
C GLY A 124 -0.92 2.70 25.66
N ARG A 125 -1.97 3.19 25.00
CA ARG A 125 -3.23 3.62 25.65
C ARG A 125 -4.15 2.43 26.00
N ILE A 126 -3.93 1.25 25.41
CA ILE A 126 -4.71 0.04 25.67
C ILE A 126 -4.49 -0.46 27.09
N VAL A 127 -3.24 -0.39 27.57
CA VAL A 127 -2.88 -0.67 28.98
C VAL A 127 -2.16 0.56 29.50
N PRO A 128 -2.82 1.46 30.25
CA PRO A 128 -2.20 2.68 30.77
C PRO A 128 -0.95 2.40 31.63
N GLU A 129 -0.07 3.38 31.73
CA GLU A 129 1.11 3.26 32.58
C GLU A 129 0.74 2.95 34.05
N GLY A 130 1.42 1.98 34.65
CA GLY A 130 1.11 1.49 35.99
C GLY A 130 -0.11 0.59 36.12
N ALA A 131 -0.93 0.46 35.08
CA ALA A 131 -2.04 -0.49 35.04
C ALA A 131 -1.56 -1.93 34.82
N ARG A 132 -2.29 -2.89 35.37
CA ARG A 132 -2.07 -4.34 35.21
C ARG A 132 -3.19 -5.02 34.40
N ALA A 133 -4.08 -4.24 33.82
CA ALA A 133 -5.21 -4.72 33.03
C ALA A 133 -5.47 -3.78 31.86
N ILE A 134 -6.14 -4.32 30.87
CA ILE A 134 -6.59 -3.62 29.68
C ILE A 134 -7.66 -2.59 30.08
N ASP A 135 -7.60 -1.39 29.52
CA ASP A 135 -8.71 -0.46 29.52
C ASP A 135 -9.72 -0.87 28.44
N ALA A 136 -10.78 -1.58 28.86
CA ALA A 136 -11.83 -2.05 27.97
C ALA A 136 -12.48 -0.92 27.15
N GLY A 137 -12.49 0.32 27.65
CA GLY A 137 -12.98 1.49 26.92
C GLY A 137 -12.16 1.82 25.66
N GLN A 138 -10.93 1.31 25.55
CA GLN A 138 -10.06 1.48 24.39
C GLN A 138 -10.24 0.39 23.32
N ILE A 139 -11.04 -0.64 23.61
CA ILE A 139 -11.32 -1.75 22.70
C ILE A 139 -12.77 -1.64 22.21
N PRO A 140 -13.01 -1.58 20.88
CA PRO A 140 -14.36 -1.64 20.34
C PRO A 140 -14.92 -3.06 20.44
N GLU A 141 -16.07 -3.23 21.10
CA GLU A 141 -16.74 -4.54 21.18
C GLU A 141 -17.64 -4.83 19.98
N TYR A 142 -18.46 -3.86 19.55
CA TYR A 142 -19.46 -4.06 18.49
C TYR A 142 -19.52 -2.92 17.46
N VAL A 143 -18.83 -1.83 17.70
CA VAL A 143 -18.84 -0.67 16.80
C VAL A 143 -17.52 -0.65 16.07
N GLY A 144 -17.58 -0.81 14.75
CA GLY A 144 -16.43 -0.74 13.87
C GLY A 144 -15.61 0.53 14.07
N CYS A 145 -14.32 0.42 13.82
CA CYS A 145 -13.43 1.58 13.78
C CYS A 145 -13.79 2.49 12.60
N VAL A 146 -13.60 3.78 12.76
CA VAL A 146 -13.64 4.76 11.68
C VAL A 146 -12.21 5.16 11.39
N PHE A 147 -11.79 4.97 10.14
CA PHE A 147 -10.42 5.23 9.69
C PHE A 147 -10.38 6.52 8.88
N ASP A 148 -10.56 7.65 9.55
CA ASP A 148 -10.65 8.98 8.94
C ASP A 148 -9.53 9.94 9.39
N GLY A 149 -8.55 9.47 10.13
CA GLY A 149 -7.44 10.23 10.67
C GLY A 149 -7.73 10.92 11.99
N SER A 150 -8.96 10.82 12.51
CA SER A 150 -9.28 11.33 13.82
C SER A 150 -8.87 10.33 14.91
N SER A 151 -8.35 10.84 16.03
CA SER A 151 -8.06 9.99 17.18
C SER A 151 -9.35 9.45 17.79
N GLY A 152 -9.37 8.13 17.97
CA GLY A 152 -10.46 7.40 18.58
C GLY A 152 -10.03 6.53 19.75
N ARG A 153 -10.64 5.35 19.85
CA ARG A 153 -10.22 4.31 20.77
C ARG A 153 -8.86 3.76 20.34
N ALA A 154 -8.01 3.44 21.31
CA ALA A 154 -6.63 3.07 21.05
C ALA A 154 -6.46 1.92 20.03
N LYS A 155 -7.28 0.87 20.15
CA LYS A 155 -7.24 -0.24 19.17
C LYS A 155 -7.56 0.22 17.74
N CYS A 156 -8.54 1.12 17.57
CA CYS A 156 -8.86 1.66 16.25
C CYS A 156 -7.69 2.47 15.66
N ASP A 157 -7.05 3.31 16.51
CA ASP A 157 -5.89 4.10 16.07
C ASP A 157 -4.68 3.21 15.74
N VAL A 158 -4.48 2.10 16.48
CA VAL A 158 -3.47 1.08 16.14
C VAL A 158 -3.76 0.47 14.77
N LEU A 159 -5.01 0.03 14.53
CA LEU A 159 -5.39 -0.59 13.27
C LEU A 159 -5.27 0.39 12.09
N GLU A 160 -5.67 1.65 12.28
CA GLU A 160 -5.52 2.68 11.25
C GLU A 160 -4.06 2.90 10.90
N ALA A 161 -3.20 3.07 11.90
CA ALA A 161 -1.77 3.30 11.68
C ALA A 161 -1.09 2.08 11.03
N LEU A 162 -1.43 0.85 11.44
CA LEU A 162 -0.96 -0.37 10.77
C LEU A 162 -1.47 -0.43 9.32
N GLY A 163 -2.75 -0.11 9.09
CA GLY A 163 -3.33 -0.05 7.74
C GLY A 163 -2.58 0.91 6.84
N LEU A 164 -2.27 2.12 7.31
CA LEU A 164 -1.46 3.10 6.58
C LEU A 164 -0.06 2.56 6.25
N ALA A 165 0.60 1.90 7.20
CA ALA A 165 1.93 1.33 6.99
C ALA A 165 1.91 0.19 5.96
N PHE A 166 0.89 -0.66 6.00
CA PHE A 166 0.72 -1.76 5.06
C PHE A 166 0.40 -1.27 3.66
N HIS A 167 -0.50 -0.30 3.54
CA HIS A 167 -0.84 0.33 2.26
C HIS A 167 0.41 0.83 1.55
N VAL A 168 1.18 1.70 2.21
CA VAL A 168 2.44 2.24 1.67
C VAL A 168 3.42 1.13 1.28
N GLY A 169 3.57 0.10 2.13
CA GLY A 169 4.44 -1.04 1.83
C GLY A 169 3.96 -1.83 0.62
N GLN A 170 2.67 -2.04 0.46
CA GLN A 170 2.07 -2.75 -0.66
C GLN A 170 2.19 -1.94 -1.96
N ASP A 171 1.90 -0.64 -1.91
CA ASP A 171 2.04 0.27 -3.05
C ASP A 171 3.47 0.42 -3.53
N PHE A 172 4.45 0.35 -2.63
CA PHE A 172 5.84 0.32 -3.04
C PHE A 172 6.10 -0.79 -4.07
N TYR A 173 5.54 -1.99 -3.90
CA TYR A 173 5.71 -3.08 -4.86
C TYR A 173 4.81 -2.95 -6.08
N ALA A 174 3.64 -2.34 -5.94
CA ALA A 174 2.76 -2.06 -7.07
C ALA A 174 3.33 -1.01 -8.02
N HIS A 175 3.95 0.04 -7.49
CA HIS A 175 4.29 1.25 -8.24
C HIS A 175 5.78 1.42 -8.55
N THR A 176 6.66 0.58 -7.98
CA THR A 176 8.09 0.63 -8.28
C THR A 176 8.52 -0.48 -9.22
N ASN A 177 9.72 -0.33 -9.77
CA ASN A 177 10.37 -1.35 -10.58
C ASN A 177 11.11 -2.43 -9.76
N TRP A 178 10.97 -2.45 -8.41
CA TRP A 178 11.71 -3.34 -7.53
C TRP A 178 11.61 -4.81 -7.94
N SER A 179 10.39 -5.34 -7.98
CA SER A 179 10.11 -6.75 -8.27
C SER A 179 9.95 -7.06 -9.74
N ASP A 180 9.89 -6.03 -10.60
CA ASP A 180 9.69 -6.22 -12.03
C ASP A 180 10.85 -6.96 -12.66
N ALA A 181 10.55 -7.93 -13.52
CA ALA A 181 11.57 -8.67 -14.25
C ALA A 181 12.42 -7.72 -15.08
N ALA A 182 13.74 -7.90 -15.03
CA ALA A 182 14.65 -7.21 -15.94
C ALA A 182 14.56 -7.88 -17.33
N ALA A 183 14.28 -7.09 -18.38
CA ALA A 183 14.16 -7.57 -19.73
C ALA A 183 14.90 -6.65 -20.71
N ALA A 184 15.39 -7.21 -21.82
CA ALA A 184 16.26 -6.50 -22.76
C ALA A 184 15.55 -5.41 -23.59
N ASP A 185 14.23 -5.44 -23.66
CA ASP A 185 13.39 -4.47 -24.38
C ASP A 185 12.98 -3.26 -23.53
N GLN A 186 13.43 -3.21 -22.26
CA GLN A 186 13.18 -2.11 -21.34
C GLN A 186 14.21 -1.00 -21.49
N GLY A 187 13.82 0.26 -21.21
CA GLY A 187 14.76 1.38 -21.25
C GLY A 187 14.14 2.76 -21.44
N GLY A 188 12.88 2.85 -21.79
CA GLY A 188 12.19 4.13 -22.01
C GLY A 188 11.10 4.43 -20.96
N PRO A 189 10.51 5.64 -20.99
CA PRO A 189 9.47 6.03 -20.04
C PRO A 189 8.21 5.15 -20.06
N GLU A 190 7.86 4.58 -21.21
CA GLU A 190 6.69 3.71 -21.38
C GLU A 190 6.97 2.25 -20.98
N ASN A 191 8.24 1.85 -20.93
CA ASN A 191 8.67 0.52 -20.51
C ASN A 191 10.00 0.62 -19.73
N PRO A 192 9.98 1.17 -18.49
CA PRO A 192 11.18 1.40 -17.72
C PRO A 192 11.84 0.08 -17.26
N PRO A 193 13.17 0.11 -16.98
CA PRO A 193 13.90 -1.08 -16.53
C PRO A 193 13.35 -1.66 -15.24
N GLY A 194 13.13 -2.98 -15.21
CA GLY A 194 12.89 -3.71 -13.98
C GLY A 194 14.20 -4.04 -13.27
N LEU A 195 14.18 -4.15 -11.93
CA LEU A 195 15.35 -4.53 -11.14
C LEU A 195 15.48 -6.05 -10.94
N GLY A 196 14.42 -6.80 -11.14
CA GLY A 196 14.42 -8.26 -11.07
C GLY A 196 14.56 -8.84 -9.67
N HIS A 197 14.41 -8.03 -8.61
CA HIS A 197 14.55 -8.52 -7.26
C HIS A 197 13.40 -9.45 -6.87
N GLU A 198 13.72 -10.42 -6.01
CA GLU A 198 12.74 -11.31 -5.39
C GLU A 198 12.54 -10.98 -3.91
N GLY A 199 11.29 -11.10 -3.44
CA GLY A 199 10.95 -10.83 -2.05
C GLY A 199 10.97 -9.34 -1.66
N PRO A 200 10.83 -9.06 -0.36
CA PRO A 200 10.73 -7.70 0.14
C PRO A 200 12.05 -6.94 0.00
N ALA A 201 11.94 -5.63 -0.19
CA ALA A 201 13.08 -4.75 -0.28
C ALA A 201 13.73 -4.56 1.09
N PRO A 202 15.00 -4.94 1.30
CA PRO A 202 15.69 -4.69 2.58
C PRO A 202 15.70 -3.22 2.96
N TRP A 203 15.67 -2.33 1.98
CA TRP A 203 15.59 -0.90 2.18
C TRP A 203 14.26 -0.47 2.83
N MET A 204 13.12 -1.16 2.51
CA MET A 204 11.79 -0.91 3.10
C MET A 204 11.61 -1.59 4.46
N ASP A 205 12.54 -2.45 4.89
CA ASP A 205 12.47 -3.12 6.18
C ASP A 205 12.52 -2.08 7.32
N PRO A 206 11.52 -2.05 8.23
CA PRO A 206 11.52 -1.11 9.34
C PRO A 206 12.71 -1.30 10.31
N VAL A 207 13.29 -2.51 10.38
CA VAL A 207 14.49 -2.79 11.19
C VAL A 207 15.72 -2.10 10.61
N ALA A 208 15.81 -1.97 9.29
CA ALA A 208 16.93 -1.26 8.63
C ALA A 208 16.94 0.25 8.96
N GLY A 209 15.79 0.78 9.36
CA GLY A 209 15.65 2.18 9.74
C GLY A 209 15.85 3.17 8.58
N PRO A 210 15.92 4.48 8.88
CA PRO A 210 16.00 5.52 7.85
C PRO A 210 17.38 5.60 7.17
N GLY A 211 18.42 5.00 7.74
CA GLY A 211 19.79 5.11 7.25
C GLY A 211 20.24 4.01 6.29
N ALA A 212 19.34 3.14 5.83
CA ALA A 212 19.68 2.11 4.84
C ALA A 212 20.02 2.73 3.47
N ASP A 213 21.00 2.17 2.78
CA ASP A 213 21.43 2.63 1.47
C ASP A 213 20.28 2.55 0.45
N PHE A 214 20.10 3.64 -0.29
CA PHE A 214 19.09 3.69 -1.35
C PHE A 214 19.45 2.73 -2.49
N PRO A 215 18.51 1.88 -2.95
CA PRO A 215 18.77 0.90 -3.99
C PRO A 215 19.08 1.57 -5.34
N ALA A 216 20.18 1.16 -5.97
CA ALA A 216 20.55 1.68 -7.28
C ALA A 216 19.49 1.32 -8.34
N GLY A 217 19.09 2.31 -9.14
CA GLY A 217 18.11 2.12 -10.21
C GLY A 217 16.67 1.97 -9.74
N LEU A 218 16.38 2.07 -8.44
CA LEU A 218 15.02 2.07 -7.93
C LEU A 218 14.29 3.34 -8.39
N ILE A 219 13.14 3.15 -9.01
CA ILE A 219 12.22 4.22 -9.44
C ILE A 219 10.78 3.83 -9.16
N SER A 220 9.91 4.84 -9.05
CA SER A 220 8.46 4.68 -9.11
C SER A 220 7.87 5.53 -10.23
N GLY A 221 6.55 5.46 -10.43
CA GLY A 221 5.88 6.24 -11.46
C GLY A 221 5.54 7.66 -10.98
N CYS A 222 5.45 8.59 -11.91
CA CYS A 222 4.84 9.90 -11.68
C CYS A 222 3.32 9.76 -11.66
N PHE A 223 2.68 10.29 -10.61
CA PHE A 223 1.23 10.49 -10.53
C PHE A 223 0.93 11.90 -10.00
N GLU A 224 0.58 12.83 -10.88
CA GLU A 224 0.25 14.23 -10.55
C GLU A 224 -1.20 14.56 -10.91
N GLY A 225 -2.01 13.58 -11.30
CA GLY A 225 -3.40 13.72 -11.66
C GLY A 225 -3.81 12.94 -12.91
N VAL A 226 -5.09 12.96 -13.23
CA VAL A 226 -5.68 12.21 -14.35
C VAL A 226 -6.19 13.17 -15.41
N PRO A 227 -5.89 12.95 -16.71
CA PRO A 227 -5.04 11.86 -17.22
C PRO A 227 -3.54 12.12 -16.98
N GLU A 228 -2.81 11.11 -16.56
CA GLU A 228 -1.36 11.18 -16.28
C GLU A 228 -0.56 11.75 -17.47
N SER A 229 -0.98 11.44 -18.70
CA SER A 229 -0.35 11.94 -19.94
C SER A 229 -0.36 13.46 -20.06
N LEU A 230 -1.17 14.17 -19.30
CA LEU A 230 -1.19 15.65 -19.28
C LEU A 230 -0.42 16.22 -18.08
N HIS A 231 -0.31 15.47 -17.00
CA HIS A 231 0.30 15.91 -15.74
C HIS A 231 1.74 15.45 -15.59
N CYS A 232 2.06 14.23 -16.05
CA CYS A 232 3.40 13.64 -15.99
C CYS A 232 4.18 13.87 -17.30
N THR A 233 4.23 15.08 -17.77
CA THR A 233 4.95 15.49 -18.99
C THR A 233 5.98 16.57 -18.68
N TYR A 234 6.99 16.68 -19.51
CA TYR A 234 7.97 17.76 -19.45
C TYR A 234 8.23 18.31 -20.84
N GLY A 235 7.88 19.58 -21.06
CA GLY A 235 7.89 20.13 -22.40
C GLY A 235 6.87 19.47 -23.33
N ALA A 236 7.01 19.67 -24.64
CA ALA A 236 6.05 19.14 -25.60
C ALA A 236 6.27 17.67 -25.96
N ASP A 237 7.48 17.14 -25.75
CA ASP A 237 7.93 15.90 -26.39
C ASP A 237 8.51 14.84 -25.43
N LEU A 238 8.68 15.12 -24.12
CA LEU A 238 9.24 14.16 -23.18
C LEU A 238 8.22 13.75 -22.12
N LEU A 239 7.87 12.47 -22.14
CA LEU A 239 7.05 11.86 -21.09
C LEU A 239 7.96 11.44 -19.93
N ARG A 240 7.51 11.71 -18.71
CA ARG A 240 8.07 11.08 -17.50
C ARG A 240 7.65 9.60 -17.46
N VAL A 241 8.36 8.78 -16.69
CA VAL A 241 7.86 7.45 -16.34
C VAL A 241 6.56 7.66 -15.55
N ARG A 242 5.43 7.30 -16.15
CA ARG A 242 4.12 7.46 -15.53
C ARG A 242 3.84 6.30 -14.58
N HIS A 243 2.99 6.52 -13.60
CA HIS A 243 2.46 5.46 -12.75
C HIS A 243 1.91 4.31 -13.61
N ALA A 244 1.15 4.61 -14.66
CA ALA A 244 0.61 3.61 -15.59
C ALA A 244 1.67 2.71 -16.27
N ALA A 245 2.93 3.16 -16.37
CA ALA A 245 4.02 2.39 -16.96
C ALA A 245 4.64 1.35 -15.98
N LEU A 246 4.39 1.50 -14.69
CA LEU A 246 4.91 0.63 -13.63
C LEU A 246 3.83 -0.10 -12.87
N ASN A 247 2.57 0.35 -12.95
CA ASN A 247 1.52 -0.10 -12.08
C ASN A 247 1.19 -1.60 -12.27
N LYS A 248 0.99 -2.27 -11.14
CA LYS A 248 0.61 -3.68 -11.03
C LYS A 248 -0.67 -3.84 -10.19
N ASP A 249 -1.57 -2.89 -10.29
CA ASP A 249 -2.69 -2.67 -9.37
C ASP A 249 -3.87 -3.62 -9.54
N ALA A 250 -3.91 -4.39 -10.61
CA ALA A 250 -5.05 -5.25 -10.87
C ALA A 250 -4.63 -6.70 -11.15
N GLY A 251 -5.31 -7.60 -10.46
CA GLY A 251 -5.18 -9.04 -10.61
C GLY A 251 -5.78 -9.79 -9.42
N ARG A 252 -6.04 -11.06 -9.58
CA ARG A 252 -6.69 -11.87 -8.53
C ARG A 252 -5.67 -12.53 -7.63
N ILE A 253 -5.95 -12.50 -6.33
CA ILE A 253 -5.11 -13.09 -5.28
C ILE A 253 -5.99 -14.05 -4.47
N ASP A 254 -5.47 -15.24 -4.19
CA ASP A 254 -6.08 -16.15 -3.24
C ASP A 254 -5.70 -15.72 -1.81
N ARG A 255 -6.69 -15.26 -1.05
CA ARG A 255 -6.49 -14.73 0.32
C ARG A 255 -5.98 -15.73 1.33
N ALA A 256 -6.15 -17.02 1.08
CA ALA A 256 -5.73 -18.06 2.01
C ALA A 256 -4.27 -18.46 1.79
N THR A 257 -3.83 -18.42 0.55
CA THR A 257 -2.49 -18.87 0.15
C THR A 257 -1.56 -17.74 -0.28
N GLY A 258 -2.11 -16.57 -0.65
CA GLY A 258 -1.36 -15.47 -1.26
C GLY A 258 -0.97 -15.74 -2.72
N ALA A 259 -1.47 -16.83 -3.31
CA ALA A 259 -1.18 -17.14 -4.70
C ALA A 259 -1.85 -16.12 -5.63
N ALA A 260 -1.04 -15.43 -6.42
CA ALA A 260 -1.51 -14.45 -7.39
C ALA A 260 -1.69 -15.08 -8.77
N GLY A 261 -2.80 -14.71 -9.42
CA GLY A 261 -3.04 -14.99 -10.83
C GLY A 261 -2.23 -14.09 -11.76
N PRO A 262 -2.54 -14.10 -13.05
CA PRO A 262 -1.98 -13.12 -13.99
C PRO A 262 -2.40 -11.69 -13.59
N GLY A 263 -1.49 -10.73 -13.77
CA GLY A 263 -1.84 -9.32 -13.66
C GLY A 263 -2.73 -8.86 -14.81
N GLU A 264 -3.58 -7.88 -14.56
CA GLU A 264 -4.55 -7.34 -15.53
C GLU A 264 -4.10 -5.97 -16.08
N THR A 265 -3.10 -5.32 -15.46
CA THR A 265 -2.43 -4.16 -16.05
C THR A 265 -1.35 -4.60 -17.05
N PRO A 266 -0.98 -3.77 -18.05
CA PRO A 266 0.08 -4.11 -18.99
C PRO A 266 1.39 -4.50 -18.31
N ARG A 267 1.81 -3.74 -17.28
CA ARG A 267 3.04 -4.00 -16.52
C ARG A 267 2.92 -5.24 -15.66
N GLY A 268 1.79 -5.42 -14.99
CA GLY A 268 1.52 -6.58 -14.14
C GLY A 268 1.45 -7.90 -14.91
N ALA A 269 0.88 -7.88 -16.12
CA ALA A 269 0.79 -9.06 -17.00
C ALA A 269 2.16 -9.46 -17.57
N ALA A 270 3.06 -8.49 -17.78
CA ALA A 270 4.38 -8.75 -18.34
C ALA A 270 5.23 -9.58 -17.37
N HIS A 271 5.82 -10.67 -17.83
CA HIS A 271 6.80 -11.49 -17.09
C HIS A 271 6.37 -11.95 -15.68
N GLY A 272 5.06 -11.94 -15.40
CA GLY A 272 4.54 -12.30 -14.08
C GLY A 272 4.82 -11.26 -12.99
N ASN A 273 5.01 -9.99 -13.37
CA ASN A 273 5.36 -8.91 -12.46
C ASN A 273 4.33 -8.72 -11.34
N PHE A 274 3.01 -8.88 -11.62
CA PHE A 274 1.97 -8.84 -10.60
C PHE A 274 2.22 -9.88 -9.50
N ALA A 275 2.43 -11.14 -9.85
CA ALA A 275 2.66 -12.19 -8.86
C ALA A 275 3.95 -11.96 -8.04
N ARG A 276 5.00 -11.40 -8.67
CA ARG A 276 6.24 -11.02 -7.99
C ARG A 276 6.02 -9.88 -6.99
N ALA A 277 5.26 -8.85 -7.39
CA ALA A 277 4.90 -7.71 -6.54
C ALA A 277 4.04 -8.16 -5.35
N VAL A 278 3.01 -8.98 -5.59
CA VAL A 278 2.15 -9.54 -4.54
C VAL A 278 2.94 -10.36 -3.53
N ALA A 279 3.83 -11.24 -3.98
CA ALA A 279 4.66 -12.05 -3.08
C ALA A 279 5.56 -11.17 -2.19
N ALA A 280 6.16 -10.13 -2.76
CA ALA A 280 6.98 -9.18 -2.02
C ALA A 280 6.15 -8.34 -1.04
N ALA A 281 4.97 -7.89 -1.44
CA ALA A 281 4.04 -7.11 -0.61
C ALA A 281 3.52 -7.93 0.59
N ILE A 282 3.20 -9.22 0.39
CA ILE A 282 2.81 -10.12 1.47
C ILE A 282 3.94 -10.26 2.50
N ALA A 283 5.17 -10.52 2.04
CA ALA A 283 6.31 -10.68 2.93
C ALA A 283 6.67 -9.37 3.67
N ASP A 284 6.56 -8.23 3.02
CA ASP A 284 6.75 -6.91 3.63
C ASP A 284 5.70 -6.61 4.69
N THR A 285 4.42 -6.92 4.41
CA THR A 285 3.33 -6.76 5.38
C THR A 285 3.55 -7.64 6.61
N GLN A 286 4.03 -8.89 6.43
CA GLN A 286 4.40 -9.78 7.54
C GLN A 286 5.53 -9.19 8.37
N ALA A 287 6.59 -8.68 7.72
CA ALA A 287 7.72 -8.07 8.41
C ALA A 287 7.31 -6.81 9.18
N ALA A 288 6.46 -5.96 8.60
CA ALA A 288 5.95 -4.76 9.25
C ALA A 288 5.10 -5.08 10.48
N PHE A 289 4.25 -6.12 10.43
CA PHE A 289 3.48 -6.57 11.57
C PHE A 289 4.36 -7.17 12.67
N ALA A 290 5.34 -8.00 12.29
CA ALA A 290 6.30 -8.57 13.25
C ALA A 290 7.15 -7.47 13.92
N TYR A 291 7.53 -6.43 13.18
CA TYR A 291 8.19 -5.25 13.74
C TYR A 291 7.30 -4.55 14.78
N PHE A 292 6.03 -4.31 14.47
CA PHE A 292 5.07 -3.72 15.40
C PHE A 292 4.99 -4.53 16.70
N GLU A 293 4.91 -5.86 16.62
CA GLU A 293 4.87 -6.74 17.79
C GLU A 293 6.14 -6.63 18.62
N ALA A 294 7.29 -6.75 17.98
CA ALA A 294 8.59 -6.69 18.64
C ALA A 294 8.83 -5.31 19.30
N GLU A 295 8.48 -4.24 18.58
CA GLU A 295 8.64 -2.87 19.07
C GLU A 295 7.69 -2.55 20.23
N THR A 296 6.47 -3.07 20.21
CA THR A 296 5.51 -2.96 21.33
C THR A 296 6.08 -3.63 22.57
N LEU A 297 6.63 -4.83 22.47
CA LEU A 297 7.29 -5.53 23.58
C LEU A 297 8.52 -4.77 24.07
N ARG A 298 9.31 -4.20 23.18
CA ARG A 298 10.51 -3.43 23.52
C ARG A 298 10.16 -2.14 24.29
N VAL A 299 9.14 -1.43 23.84
CA VAL A 299 8.75 -0.12 24.41
C VAL A 299 8.02 -0.29 25.74
N TYR A 300 7.11 -1.26 25.84
CA TYR A 300 6.22 -1.40 27.00
C TYR A 300 6.64 -2.53 27.95
N GLY A 301 7.69 -3.28 27.63
CA GLY A 301 8.14 -4.44 28.40
C GLY A 301 7.29 -5.68 28.17
N ALA A 302 7.81 -6.83 28.59
CA ALA A 302 7.21 -8.13 28.27
C ALA A 302 5.77 -8.29 28.77
N GLU A 303 5.50 -7.97 30.04
CA GLU A 303 4.16 -8.18 30.62
C GLU A 303 3.12 -7.23 30.04
N ARG A 304 3.38 -5.92 30.09
CA ARG A 304 2.45 -4.91 29.57
C ARG A 304 2.32 -5.02 28.04
N GLY A 305 3.42 -5.22 27.33
CA GLY A 305 3.42 -5.41 25.88
C GLY A 305 2.63 -6.64 25.44
N ALA A 306 2.73 -7.76 26.18
CA ALA A 306 1.94 -8.95 25.87
C ALA A 306 0.42 -8.72 26.04
N LEU A 307 0.01 -8.02 27.08
CA LEU A 307 -1.40 -7.62 27.26
C LEU A 307 -1.89 -6.71 26.13
N ILE A 308 -1.08 -5.72 25.75
CA ILE A 308 -1.38 -4.82 24.63
C ILE A 308 -1.55 -5.62 23.35
N LEU A 309 -0.61 -6.50 23.01
CA LEU A 309 -0.66 -7.31 21.78
C LEU A 309 -1.84 -8.28 21.79
N CYS A 310 -2.16 -8.89 22.94
CA CYS A 310 -3.35 -9.69 23.07
C CYS A 310 -4.60 -8.87 22.72
N ALA A 311 -4.77 -7.71 23.33
CA ALA A 311 -5.93 -6.84 23.10
C ALA A 311 -6.02 -6.27 21.68
N VAL A 312 -4.88 -6.00 21.04
CA VAL A 312 -4.85 -5.61 19.62
C VAL A 312 -5.34 -6.74 18.72
N LYS A 313 -4.97 -7.98 19.05
CA LYS A 313 -5.28 -9.15 18.21
C LYS A 313 -6.66 -9.73 18.46
N SER A 314 -7.10 -9.81 19.73
CA SER A 314 -8.36 -10.45 20.10
C SER A 314 -9.58 -9.59 19.75
N ASP A 315 -10.66 -10.23 19.36
CA ASP A 315 -11.96 -9.58 19.17
C ASP A 315 -12.67 -9.30 20.52
N ASP A 316 -12.33 -10.06 21.57
CA ASP A 316 -12.87 -9.93 22.91
C ASP A 316 -11.74 -9.57 23.91
N PRO A 317 -11.79 -8.40 24.58
CA PRO A 317 -10.80 -8.04 25.58
C PRO A 317 -10.73 -9.02 26.77
N ASP A 318 -11.80 -9.77 27.03
CA ASP A 318 -11.83 -10.77 28.10
C ASP A 318 -10.93 -11.98 27.84
N ASP A 319 -10.56 -12.23 26.59
CA ASP A 319 -9.60 -13.26 26.20
C ASP A 319 -8.17 -12.96 26.69
N CYS A 320 -7.91 -11.73 27.16
CA CYS A 320 -6.58 -11.22 27.49
C CYS A 320 -6.36 -11.01 29.00
N ARG A 321 -6.95 -11.86 29.84
CA ARG A 321 -6.83 -11.78 31.32
C ARG A 321 -5.74 -12.66 31.86
#